data_c611dbf67ab12ba2681d4e4d2da19e3c
#
_entry.id   c611dbf67ab12ba2681d4e4d2da19e3c
#
_cell.length_a   1.000
_cell.length_b   1.000
_cell.length_c   1.000
_cell.angle_alpha   90.00
_cell.angle_beta   90.00
_cell.angle_gamma   90.00
#
_symmetry.space_group_name_H-M   'P 1'
#
loop_
_entity.id
_entity.type
_entity.pdbx_description
1 polymer ?
#
loop_
_entity_poly.entity_id
_entity_poly.type
_entity_poly.pdbx_seq_one_letter_code
_entity_poly.pdbx_strand_id
1 'polypeptide(L)'
;MHKNRKGKKKAGDKIEPTPIETPDDLIHSIYNSQLEQMKKYDLFLSHSSFDSELLLSLKSVLNHSNINVYVDWVSDRNALKRELTNINTANTIIERLKSSKALLYIHTQASQNSKWTPWELGFFHALHASKGKICIYNPDNIEKTPYLDIYPSVVLAEGKLFVETEGGRVLIKKWIEE
;
A
#
# COMPACT_ATOMS: atom_id res chain seq x y z
N MET A 1 24.25 60.72 11.72
CA MET A 1 23.51 60.25 10.52
C MET A 1 22.76 58.96 10.83
N HIS A 2 21.47 59.10 11.18
CA HIS A 2 20.60 57.95 11.47
C HIS A 2 19.85 57.57 10.20
N LYS A 3 20.04 56.33 9.69
CA LYS A 3 19.25 55.78 8.58
C LYS A 3 18.09 54.97 9.15
N ASN A 4 16.89 55.52 9.02
CA ASN A 4 15.62 54.85 9.24
C ASN A 4 15.45 53.67 8.27
N ARG A 5 15.35 52.42 8.79
CA ARG A 5 14.85 51.25 8.02
C ARG A 5 13.35 51.16 8.26
N LYS A 6 12.56 51.55 7.25
CA LYS A 6 11.12 51.27 7.19
C LYS A 6 10.91 49.77 6.95
N GLY A 7 10.32 49.07 7.95
CA GLY A 7 9.86 47.72 7.81
C GLY A 7 8.68 47.64 6.84
N LYS A 8 8.76 46.82 5.81
CA LYS A 8 7.63 46.48 4.97
C LYS A 8 6.71 45.54 5.74
N LYS A 9 5.47 46.00 6.00
CA LYS A 9 4.39 45.13 6.48
C LYS A 9 4.09 44.12 5.36
N LYS A 10 4.20 42.81 5.66
CA LYS A 10 3.68 41.74 4.81
C LYS A 10 2.16 41.84 4.81
N ALA A 11 1.57 41.86 3.61
CA ALA A 11 0.13 41.74 3.43
C ALA A 11 -0.35 40.41 4.05
N GLY A 12 -1.43 40.47 4.84
CA GLY A 12 -2.01 39.31 5.48
C GLY A 12 -2.52 38.33 4.44
N ASP A 13 -2.17 37.06 4.62
CA ASP A 13 -2.77 35.97 3.87
C ASP A 13 -4.29 36.00 4.08
N LYS A 14 -5.04 36.20 3.01
CA LYS A 14 -6.49 36.02 3.02
C LYS A 14 -6.72 34.53 3.22
N ILE A 15 -7.18 34.14 4.41
CA ILE A 15 -7.75 32.83 4.65
C ILE A 15 -9.05 32.79 3.86
N GLU A 16 -9.04 32.07 2.73
CA GLU A 16 -10.27 31.75 2.01
C GLU A 16 -11.12 30.87 2.94
N PRO A 17 -12.41 31.19 3.14
CA PRO A 17 -13.28 30.37 3.97
C PRO A 17 -13.39 28.98 3.30
N THR A 18 -13.05 27.94 4.05
CA THR A 18 -13.36 26.55 3.65
C THR A 18 -14.85 26.45 3.35
N PRO A 19 -15.25 25.81 2.24
CA PRO A 19 -16.66 25.59 1.94
C PRO A 19 -17.35 24.93 3.14
N ILE A 20 -18.46 25.51 3.58
CA ILE A 20 -19.27 24.90 4.63
C ILE A 20 -19.89 23.65 4.03
N GLU A 21 -19.47 22.49 4.50
CA GLU A 21 -20.05 21.20 4.09
C GLU A 21 -21.53 21.20 4.44
N THR A 22 -22.37 20.87 3.49
CA THR A 22 -23.81 20.72 3.72
C THR A 22 -24.07 19.43 4.54
N PRO A 23 -25.20 19.29 5.24
CA PRO A 23 -25.55 18.05 5.91
C PRO A 23 -25.53 16.84 4.96
N ASP A 24 -25.89 17.01 3.70
CA ASP A 24 -25.87 15.97 2.68
C ASP A 24 -24.42 15.58 2.32
N ASP A 25 -23.51 16.55 2.20
CA ASP A 25 -22.08 16.27 1.96
C ASP A 25 -21.47 15.47 3.11
N LEU A 26 -21.87 15.82 4.35
CA LEU A 26 -21.42 15.11 5.55
C LEU A 26 -21.96 13.68 5.58
N ILE A 27 -23.24 13.46 5.27
CA ILE A 27 -23.85 12.13 5.18
C ILE A 27 -23.17 11.31 4.10
N HIS A 28 -22.93 11.86 2.92
CA HIS A 28 -22.20 11.20 1.84
C HIS A 28 -20.76 10.85 2.24
N SER A 29 -20.07 11.74 2.93
CA SER A 29 -18.71 11.50 3.43
C SER A 29 -18.67 10.37 4.45
N ILE A 30 -19.61 10.34 5.41
CA ILE A 30 -19.72 9.27 6.42
C ILE A 30 -20.06 7.94 5.75
N TYR A 31 -21.04 7.92 4.83
CA TYR A 31 -21.43 6.70 4.12
C TYR A 31 -20.27 6.14 3.28
N ASN A 32 -19.58 7.00 2.53
CA ASN A 32 -18.42 6.59 1.76
C ASN A 32 -17.28 6.07 2.64
N SER A 33 -17.02 6.70 3.80
CA SER A 33 -16.01 6.24 4.73
C SER A 33 -16.36 4.88 5.34
N GLN A 34 -17.63 4.61 5.62
CA GLN A 34 -18.11 3.31 6.10
C GLN A 34 -17.98 2.23 4.99
N LEU A 35 -18.34 2.56 3.74
CA LEU A 35 -18.16 1.66 2.62
C LEU A 35 -16.67 1.32 2.40
N GLU A 36 -15.79 2.30 2.51
CA GLU A 36 -14.34 2.08 2.41
C GLU A 36 -13.81 1.17 3.52
N GLN A 37 -14.30 1.33 4.76
CA GLN A 37 -13.94 0.45 5.89
C GLN A 37 -14.44 -0.99 5.71
N MET A 38 -15.52 -1.19 4.93
CA MET A 38 -16.06 -2.52 4.63
C MET A 38 -15.31 -3.25 3.50
N LYS A 39 -14.45 -2.56 2.74
CA LYS A 39 -13.67 -3.19 1.67
C LYS A 39 -12.71 -4.21 2.24
N LYS A 40 -12.86 -5.45 1.78
CA LYS A 40 -11.95 -6.56 2.09
C LYS A 40 -11.13 -6.89 0.86
N TYR A 41 -9.88 -7.17 1.07
CA TYR A 41 -8.94 -7.55 0.01
C TYR A 41 -8.41 -8.96 0.26
N ASP A 42 -8.15 -9.68 -0.81
CA ASP A 42 -7.48 -10.96 -0.71
C ASP A 42 -5.97 -10.74 -0.54
N LEU A 43 -5.42 -9.72 -1.20
CA LEU A 43 -3.99 -9.49 -1.24
C LEU A 43 -3.65 -8.00 -1.18
N PHE A 44 -2.75 -7.63 -0.26
CA PHE A 44 -2.10 -6.32 -0.23
C PHE A 44 -0.77 -6.40 -0.98
N LEU A 45 -0.55 -5.53 -1.98
CA LEU A 45 0.74 -5.41 -2.66
C LEU A 45 1.60 -4.34 -1.98
N SER A 46 2.57 -4.79 -1.19
CA SER A 46 3.59 -3.91 -0.60
C SER A 46 4.69 -3.65 -1.62
N HIS A 47 4.88 -2.40 -2.04
CA HIS A 47 5.72 -2.03 -3.18
C HIS A 47 6.29 -0.62 -3.08
N SER A 48 7.28 -0.32 -3.92
CA SER A 48 7.73 1.05 -4.13
C SER A 48 6.89 1.76 -5.20
N SER A 49 6.70 3.07 -5.04
CA SER A 49 6.02 3.90 -6.06
C SER A 49 6.75 3.93 -7.42
N PHE A 50 8.01 3.54 -7.46
CA PHE A 50 8.80 3.44 -8.68
C PHE A 50 8.57 2.14 -9.48
N ASP A 51 7.82 1.18 -8.93
CA ASP A 51 7.54 -0.12 -9.56
C ASP A 51 6.23 -0.15 -10.37
N SER A 52 5.75 1.01 -10.84
CA SER A 52 4.40 1.17 -11.41
C SER A 52 4.08 0.23 -12.58
N GLU A 53 5.00 0.01 -13.51
CA GLU A 53 4.79 -0.90 -14.66
C GLU A 53 4.68 -2.35 -14.23
N LEU A 54 5.58 -2.78 -13.34
CA LEU A 54 5.55 -4.11 -12.74
C LEU A 54 4.23 -4.35 -12.01
N LEU A 55 3.76 -3.36 -11.26
CA LEU A 55 2.52 -3.45 -10.50
C LEU A 55 1.28 -3.56 -11.38
N LEU A 56 1.22 -2.82 -12.48
CA LEU A 56 0.12 -2.93 -13.45
C LEU A 56 0.06 -4.35 -14.05
N SER A 57 1.22 -4.90 -14.41
CA SER A 57 1.34 -6.26 -14.92
C SER A 57 0.90 -7.31 -13.89
N LEU A 58 1.39 -7.21 -12.66
CA LEU A 58 1.01 -8.11 -11.56
C LEU A 58 -0.48 -8.00 -11.23
N LYS A 59 -1.02 -6.78 -11.16
CA LYS A 59 -2.45 -6.57 -10.90
C LYS A 59 -3.31 -7.21 -11.97
N SER A 60 -2.90 -7.12 -13.25
CA SER A 60 -3.59 -7.80 -14.34
C SER A 60 -3.63 -9.33 -14.15
N VAL A 61 -2.48 -9.94 -13.87
CA VAL A 61 -2.37 -11.39 -13.61
C VAL A 61 -3.23 -11.82 -12.43
N LEU A 62 -3.19 -11.07 -11.32
CA LEU A 62 -3.96 -11.37 -10.11
C LEU A 62 -5.46 -11.21 -10.32
N ASN A 63 -5.89 -10.16 -11.03
CA ASN A 63 -7.29 -9.95 -11.37
C ASN A 63 -7.85 -11.06 -12.26
N HIS A 64 -7.08 -11.55 -13.27
CA HIS A 64 -7.46 -12.69 -14.08
C HIS A 64 -7.61 -13.98 -13.26
N SER A 65 -6.95 -14.06 -12.12
CA SER A 65 -7.09 -15.15 -11.15
C SER A 65 -8.23 -14.92 -10.14
N ASN A 66 -9.07 -13.90 -10.32
CA ASN A 66 -10.14 -13.49 -9.41
C ASN A 66 -9.63 -13.25 -7.96
N ILE A 67 -8.50 -12.58 -7.82
CA ILE A 67 -7.94 -12.11 -6.56
C ILE A 67 -8.22 -10.62 -6.43
N ASN A 68 -8.91 -10.21 -5.37
CA ASN A 68 -9.15 -8.80 -5.06
C ASN A 68 -7.91 -8.19 -4.42
N VAL A 69 -7.25 -7.30 -5.17
CA VAL A 69 -5.92 -6.77 -4.82
C VAL A 69 -6.01 -5.32 -4.40
N TYR A 70 -5.41 -4.99 -3.27
CA TYR A 70 -5.14 -3.62 -2.89
C TYR A 70 -3.78 -3.14 -3.42
N VAL A 71 -3.80 -2.00 -4.10
CA VAL A 71 -2.61 -1.26 -4.55
C VAL A 71 -2.84 0.21 -4.20
N ASP A 72 -2.04 0.78 -3.32
CA ASP A 72 -2.29 2.07 -2.69
C ASP A 72 -2.53 3.23 -3.69
N TRP A 73 -1.63 3.45 -4.64
CA TRP A 73 -1.75 4.56 -5.61
C TRP A 73 -2.86 4.37 -6.65
N VAL A 74 -3.36 3.15 -6.83
CA VAL A 74 -4.50 2.86 -7.73
C VAL A 74 -5.81 3.00 -6.99
N SER A 75 -5.86 2.52 -5.75
CA SER A 75 -7.09 2.41 -4.97
C SER A 75 -7.43 3.70 -4.22
N ASP A 76 -6.44 4.45 -3.78
CA ASP A 76 -6.60 5.64 -2.93
C ASP A 76 -5.86 6.87 -3.48
N ARG A 77 -5.99 7.12 -4.80
CA ARG A 77 -5.27 8.19 -5.54
C ARG A 77 -5.31 9.58 -4.88
N ASN A 78 -6.39 9.91 -4.20
CA ASN A 78 -6.57 11.22 -3.58
C ASN A 78 -6.05 11.29 -2.14
N ALA A 79 -5.95 10.15 -1.45
CA ALA A 79 -5.53 10.08 -0.05
C ALA A 79 -4.00 9.90 0.09
N LEU A 80 -3.33 9.36 -0.92
CA LEU A 80 -1.96 8.88 -0.83
C LEU A 80 -1.03 9.57 -1.82
N LYS A 81 -0.94 10.90 -1.80
CA LYS A 81 0.25 11.56 -2.34
C LYS A 81 1.40 11.24 -1.39
N ARG A 82 2.22 10.23 -1.73
CA ARG A 82 3.36 9.77 -0.90
C ARG A 82 4.39 10.88 -0.60
N GLU A 83 4.39 11.95 -1.37
CA GLU A 83 5.18 13.15 -1.12
C GLU A 83 4.68 13.96 0.09
N LEU A 84 3.41 13.79 0.48
CA LEU A 84 2.78 14.43 1.63
C LEU A 84 2.47 13.40 2.70
N THR A 85 3.48 12.64 3.13
CA THR A 85 3.40 11.65 4.20
C THR A 85 2.87 12.29 5.48
N ASN A 86 1.62 12.07 5.78
CA ASN A 86 0.99 12.54 7.00
C ASN A 86 0.34 11.35 7.74
N ILE A 87 -0.16 11.62 8.93
CA ILE A 87 -0.80 10.62 9.78
C ILE A 87 -2.01 9.95 9.09
N ASN A 88 -2.72 10.66 8.23
CA ASN A 88 -3.88 10.13 7.51
C ASN A 88 -3.45 9.05 6.49
N THR A 89 -2.32 9.26 5.82
CA THR A 89 -1.73 8.26 4.92
C THR A 89 -1.41 6.97 5.69
N ALA A 90 -0.74 7.08 6.82
CA ALA A 90 -0.41 5.92 7.67
C ALA A 90 -1.67 5.19 8.15
N ASN A 91 -2.67 5.93 8.63
CA ASN A 91 -3.94 5.35 9.08
C ASN A 91 -4.68 4.61 7.95
N THR A 92 -4.71 5.18 6.75
CA THR A 92 -5.31 4.52 5.57
C THR A 92 -4.59 3.20 5.28
N ILE A 93 -3.26 3.19 5.22
CA ILE A 93 -2.48 1.97 4.98
C ILE A 93 -2.74 0.93 6.07
N ILE A 94 -2.78 1.33 7.35
CA ILE A 94 -3.11 0.44 8.48
C ILE A 94 -4.47 -0.24 8.25
N GLU A 95 -5.51 0.51 7.90
CA GLU A 95 -6.83 -0.06 7.67
C GLU A 95 -6.86 -1.03 6.47
N ARG A 96 -6.10 -0.73 5.42
CA ARG A 96 -5.98 -1.65 4.27
C ARG A 96 -5.20 -2.92 4.61
N LEU A 97 -4.13 -2.82 5.39
CA LEU A 97 -3.40 -3.99 5.90
C LEU A 97 -4.30 -4.87 6.78
N LYS A 98 -5.10 -4.28 7.69
CA LYS A 98 -6.07 -5.00 8.53
C LYS A 98 -7.16 -5.69 7.72
N SER A 99 -7.57 -5.10 6.60
CA SER A 99 -8.65 -5.62 5.75
C SER A 99 -8.18 -6.60 4.67
N SER A 100 -6.89 -6.93 4.64
CA SER A 100 -6.28 -7.86 3.68
C SER A 100 -5.99 -9.21 4.31
N LYS A 101 -6.23 -10.31 3.56
CA LYS A 101 -5.96 -11.68 4.02
C LYS A 101 -4.48 -12.06 3.95
N ALA A 102 -3.80 -11.54 2.93
CA ALA A 102 -2.39 -11.83 2.67
C ALA A 102 -1.65 -10.58 2.21
N LEU A 103 -0.31 -10.63 2.28
CA LEU A 103 0.60 -9.60 1.81
C LEU A 103 1.60 -10.20 0.82
N LEU A 104 1.70 -9.60 -0.37
CA LEU A 104 2.77 -9.85 -1.32
C LEU A 104 3.77 -8.70 -1.26
N TYR A 105 4.95 -8.98 -0.72
CA TYR A 105 6.06 -8.05 -0.70
C TYR A 105 6.81 -8.11 -2.04
N ILE A 106 6.88 -6.99 -2.73
CA ILE A 106 7.57 -6.87 -4.01
C ILE A 106 8.98 -6.37 -3.74
N HIS A 107 9.96 -7.26 -3.89
CA HIS A 107 11.36 -7.00 -3.62
C HIS A 107 12.09 -6.58 -4.90
N THR A 108 12.31 -5.28 -5.03
CA THR A 108 13.04 -4.65 -6.14
C THR A 108 14.11 -3.71 -5.59
N GLN A 109 15.01 -3.25 -6.44
CA GLN A 109 15.97 -2.21 -6.07
C GLN A 109 15.27 -0.95 -5.54
N ALA A 110 14.09 -0.63 -6.06
CA ALA A 110 13.30 0.50 -5.61
C ALA A 110 12.69 0.27 -4.23
N SER A 111 12.19 -0.94 -3.95
CA SER A 111 11.61 -1.27 -2.65
C SER A 111 12.63 -1.29 -1.52
N GLN A 112 13.89 -1.63 -1.79
CA GLN A 112 14.97 -1.57 -0.79
C GLN A 112 15.20 -0.15 -0.25
N ASN A 113 14.92 0.87 -1.05
CA ASN A 113 15.05 2.28 -0.66
C ASN A 113 13.75 2.87 -0.10
N SER A 114 12.67 2.11 -0.09
CA SER A 114 11.38 2.53 0.46
C SER A 114 11.39 2.50 1.98
N LYS A 115 10.84 3.56 2.60
CA LYS A 115 10.61 3.57 4.06
C LYS A 115 9.32 2.85 4.43
N TRP A 116 8.40 2.69 3.47
CA TRP A 116 7.08 2.13 3.71
C TRP A 116 7.04 0.61 3.63
N THR A 117 7.69 0.03 2.64
CA THR A 117 7.61 -1.42 2.41
C THR A 117 8.09 -2.27 3.60
N PRO A 118 9.23 -1.98 4.28
CA PRO A 118 9.60 -2.71 5.47
C PRO A 118 8.65 -2.48 6.65
N TRP A 119 8.08 -1.26 6.77
CA TRP A 119 7.11 -0.96 7.81
C TRP A 119 5.79 -1.69 7.59
N GLU A 120 5.27 -1.73 6.36
CA GLU A 120 4.08 -2.48 5.96
C GLU A 120 4.25 -3.97 6.25
N LEU A 121 5.40 -4.54 5.87
CA LEU A 121 5.74 -5.94 6.13
C LEU A 121 5.74 -6.24 7.63
N GLY A 122 6.47 -5.46 8.42
CA GLY A 122 6.55 -5.65 9.86
C GLY A 122 5.20 -5.47 10.57
N PHE A 123 4.41 -4.47 10.14
CA PHE A 123 3.08 -4.25 10.68
C PHE A 123 2.14 -5.42 10.35
N PHE A 124 2.12 -5.89 9.10
CA PHE A 124 1.29 -7.02 8.69
C PHE A 124 1.69 -8.31 9.40
N HIS A 125 3.00 -8.56 9.53
CA HIS A 125 3.52 -9.72 10.28
C HIS A 125 3.03 -9.71 11.73
N ALA A 126 3.17 -8.58 12.43
CA ALA A 126 2.76 -8.45 13.83
C ALA A 126 1.24 -8.59 14.00
N LEU A 127 0.46 -8.03 13.07
CA LEU A 127 -1.01 -8.07 13.12
C LEU A 127 -1.55 -9.48 12.91
N HIS A 128 -0.89 -10.30 12.08
CA HIS A 128 -1.34 -11.61 11.66
C HIS A 128 -0.42 -12.75 12.10
N ALA A 129 0.38 -12.56 13.15
CA ALA A 129 1.48 -13.45 13.59
C ALA A 129 1.16 -14.96 13.65
N SER A 130 -0.13 -15.35 13.79
CA SER A 130 -0.54 -16.77 13.84
C SER A 130 -1.27 -17.24 12.56
N LYS A 131 -1.67 -16.34 11.68
CA LYS A 131 -2.51 -16.64 10.51
C LYS A 131 -2.14 -15.83 9.27
N GLY A 132 -1.21 -14.89 9.38
CA GLY A 132 -0.86 -13.99 8.30
C GLY A 132 -0.07 -14.70 7.21
N LYS A 133 -0.56 -14.57 6.00
CA LYS A 133 0.08 -15.10 4.81
C LYS A 133 0.90 -14.00 4.16
N ILE A 134 2.22 -14.12 4.26
CA ILE A 134 3.17 -13.21 3.64
C ILE A 134 4.01 -14.01 2.64
N CYS A 135 4.19 -13.48 1.45
CA CYS A 135 5.07 -14.06 0.44
C CYS A 135 5.87 -12.97 -0.28
N ILE A 136 6.99 -13.35 -0.88
CA ILE A 136 7.97 -12.43 -1.47
C ILE A 136 8.04 -12.66 -2.98
N TYR A 137 7.81 -11.63 -3.77
CA TYR A 137 8.08 -11.64 -5.20
C TYR A 137 9.35 -10.85 -5.50
N ASN A 138 10.37 -11.53 -6.02
CA ASN A 138 11.67 -10.97 -6.38
C ASN A 138 11.93 -11.19 -7.88
N PRO A 139 11.38 -10.31 -8.75
CA PRO A 139 11.44 -10.52 -10.20
C PRO A 139 12.85 -10.47 -10.76
N ASP A 140 13.71 -9.62 -10.20
CA ASP A 140 15.07 -9.36 -10.69
C ASP A 140 16.11 -10.24 -9.98
N ASN A 141 15.66 -11.14 -9.10
CA ASN A 141 16.52 -12.02 -8.31
C ASN A 141 17.67 -11.29 -7.60
N ILE A 142 17.38 -10.09 -7.09
CA ILE A 142 18.33 -9.30 -6.32
C ILE A 142 18.55 -9.88 -4.92
N GLU A 143 19.67 -9.53 -4.30
CA GLU A 143 20.00 -9.99 -2.95
C GLU A 143 18.92 -9.57 -1.96
N LYS A 144 18.41 -10.54 -1.20
CA LYS A 144 17.41 -10.30 -0.16
C LYS A 144 18.06 -9.98 1.18
N THR A 145 17.44 -9.09 1.93
CA THR A 145 17.77 -8.94 3.36
C THR A 145 17.41 -10.24 4.09
N PRO A 146 18.26 -10.78 4.98
CA PRO A 146 18.07 -12.10 5.59
C PRO A 146 16.71 -12.35 6.25
N TYR A 147 16.07 -11.32 6.81
CA TYR A 147 14.74 -11.47 7.42
C TYR A 147 13.63 -11.79 6.39
N LEU A 148 13.84 -11.57 5.09
CA LEU A 148 12.89 -11.94 4.06
C LEU A 148 12.87 -13.44 3.78
N ASP A 149 13.88 -14.18 4.19
CA ASP A 149 13.99 -15.63 3.96
C ASP A 149 13.05 -16.45 4.84
N ILE A 150 12.43 -15.84 5.87
CA ILE A 150 11.38 -16.50 6.66
C ILE A 150 10.05 -16.63 5.92
N TYR A 151 9.91 -15.96 4.78
CA TYR A 151 8.69 -15.97 3.98
C TYR A 151 8.89 -16.75 2.68
N PRO A 152 7.86 -17.50 2.22
CA PRO A 152 7.94 -18.22 0.96
C PRO A 152 8.11 -17.28 -0.23
N SER A 153 8.85 -17.73 -1.22
CA SER A 153 9.04 -17.01 -2.48
C SER A 153 7.83 -17.18 -3.41
N VAL A 154 7.63 -16.20 -4.28
CA VAL A 154 6.62 -16.25 -5.34
C VAL A 154 7.32 -16.25 -6.69
N VAL A 155 6.84 -17.08 -7.59
CA VAL A 155 7.30 -17.15 -8.99
C VAL A 155 6.14 -16.90 -9.95
N LEU A 156 6.42 -16.17 -11.01
CA LEU A 156 5.51 -16.01 -12.15
C LEU A 156 5.86 -17.07 -13.20
N ALA A 157 4.93 -17.97 -13.47
CA ALA A 157 5.08 -19.00 -14.48
C ALA A 157 3.77 -19.17 -15.24
N GLU A 158 3.84 -19.30 -16.56
CA GLU A 158 2.67 -19.51 -17.43
C GLU A 158 1.54 -18.49 -17.22
N GLY A 159 1.92 -17.22 -16.95
CA GLY A 159 0.97 -16.14 -16.69
C GLY A 159 0.23 -16.24 -15.35
N LYS A 160 0.71 -17.05 -14.41
CA LYS A 160 0.15 -17.25 -13.08
C LYS A 160 1.21 -17.10 -12.00
N LEU A 161 0.79 -16.68 -10.81
CA LEU A 161 1.67 -16.60 -9.65
C LEU A 161 1.52 -17.85 -8.78
N PHE A 162 2.66 -18.41 -8.40
CA PHE A 162 2.77 -19.57 -7.52
C PHE A 162 3.60 -19.21 -6.31
N VAL A 163 3.15 -19.65 -5.15
CA VAL A 163 3.92 -19.59 -3.90
C VAL A 163 4.73 -20.90 -3.78
N GLU A 164 6.02 -20.77 -3.53
CA GLU A 164 6.91 -21.91 -3.30
C GLU A 164 6.84 -22.29 -1.83
N THR A 165 6.33 -23.47 -1.52
CA THR A 165 6.21 -24.01 -0.18
C THR A 165 7.07 -25.29 -0.04
N GLU A 166 7.23 -25.80 1.18
CA GLU A 166 7.90 -27.09 1.41
C GLU A 166 7.25 -28.25 0.65
N GLY A 167 5.91 -28.18 0.43
CA GLY A 167 5.14 -29.16 -0.32
C GLY A 167 5.14 -28.95 -1.86
N GLY A 168 5.89 -27.96 -2.37
CA GLY A 168 5.96 -27.61 -3.78
C GLY A 168 5.24 -26.30 -4.12
N ARG A 169 4.97 -26.09 -5.41
CA ARG A 169 4.33 -24.85 -5.90
C ARG A 169 2.83 -24.91 -5.76
N VAL A 170 2.25 -23.87 -5.13
CA VAL A 170 0.80 -23.71 -4.95
C VAL A 170 0.37 -22.43 -5.62
N LEU A 171 -0.73 -22.46 -6.39
CA LEU A 171 -1.32 -21.22 -6.94
C LEU A 171 -1.57 -20.22 -5.83
N ILE A 172 -1.17 -18.96 -6.02
CA ILE A 172 -1.29 -17.92 -5.00
C ILE A 172 -2.73 -17.76 -4.49
N LYS A 173 -3.74 -17.91 -5.35
CA LYS A 173 -5.14 -17.88 -4.93
C LYS A 173 -5.47 -18.98 -3.94
N LYS A 174 -5.11 -20.22 -4.26
CA LYS A 174 -5.34 -21.36 -3.38
C LYS A 174 -4.60 -21.18 -2.06
N TRP A 175 -3.35 -20.72 -2.12
CA TRP A 175 -2.53 -20.45 -0.94
C TRP A 175 -3.14 -19.37 -0.02
N ILE A 176 -3.84 -18.36 -0.57
CA ILE A 176 -4.54 -17.34 0.22
C ILE A 176 -5.78 -17.92 0.92
N GLU A 177 -6.46 -18.88 0.28
CA GLU A 177 -7.74 -19.45 0.73
C GLU A 177 -7.58 -20.57 1.78
N GLU A 178 -6.43 -21.25 1.81
CA GLU A 178 -6.08 -22.29 2.81
C GLU A 178 -5.82 -21.68 4.20
#